data_a873c48c6b8ff44b25b7688fe293803f
#
_entry.id   a873c48c6b8ff44b25b7688fe293803f
#
_cell.length_a   1.000
_cell.length_b   1.000
_cell.length_c   1.000
_cell.angle_alpha   90.00
_cell.angle_beta   90.00
_cell.angle_gamma   90.00
#
_symmetry.space_group_name_H-M   'P 1'
#
loop_
_entity.id
_entity.type
_entity.pdbx_description
1 polymer ?
#
loop_
_entity_poly.entity_id
_entity_poly.type
_entity_poly.pdbx_seq_one_letter_code
_entity_poly.pdbx_strand_id
1 'polypeptide(L)'
;GGIISPLLANVVLNELDHWVESQWQNHPVIEKYSYRENAAGCPIHSHAYRAMRNTNLKEMYIVRYADDFRILCRTKEQANRTLIAVTKWLTERLKLEVSPEKTRVVDVRRSYSEFLGFKIRLRKKGKKHVVQSHMCDKAYKRVKADLVKQVGNIKFPRACRGESGEVHLFNSMVMGIQNYYQLATDISLDCNNIGRAVDIVLKNRLKAGKSHRLKKEGRDLTKSEIQRYGKSKRLRYLAQSKEPVYPISYIRCKKPMDLKRNVCAYTPQGRSEIHNDLQMDTTLLLQLMKATAYSRSAEYMDNRISLFSAQQGKCAVTGKTFESVSDIHCHHKRPKSLGGTDCYGNLVLVLAPVHELIHATNKSAIDSRLSALKLNRQQLAKLNRLRISAEVKPIDSEEIALELNSHNGMTKEIKKTV
;
A
#
# COMPACT_ATOMS: atom_id res chain seq x y z
N GLY A 1 21.46 -2.28 8.93
CA GLY A 1 21.49 -1.30 7.86
C GLY A 1 20.82 -0.01 8.30
N GLY A 2 21.42 1.13 7.94
CA GLY A 2 20.86 2.44 8.29
C GLY A 2 19.57 2.74 7.49
N ILE A 3 18.74 3.64 8.00
CA ILE A 3 17.47 4.06 7.37
C ILE A 3 17.70 4.63 5.96
N ILE A 4 18.86 5.25 5.73
CA ILE A 4 19.24 5.88 4.45
C ILE A 4 19.78 4.86 3.41
N SER A 5 20.19 3.66 3.86
CA SER A 5 20.84 2.67 2.96
C SER A 5 20.03 2.35 1.68
N PRO A 6 18.70 2.15 1.72
CA PRO A 6 17.95 1.88 0.49
C PRO A 6 17.93 3.07 -0.47
N LEU A 7 17.93 4.30 0.06
CA LEU A 7 17.97 5.51 -0.77
C LEU A 7 19.32 5.64 -1.47
N LEU A 8 20.42 5.50 -0.72
CA LEU A 8 21.78 5.56 -1.27
C LEU A 8 22.02 4.45 -2.30
N ALA A 9 21.57 3.23 -2.02
CA ALA A 9 21.65 2.13 -2.98
C ALA A 9 20.91 2.47 -4.29
N ASN A 10 19.74 3.10 -4.20
CA ASN A 10 18.99 3.51 -5.37
C ASN A 10 19.69 4.62 -6.16
N VAL A 11 20.30 5.59 -5.49
CA VAL A 11 21.06 6.67 -6.13
C VAL A 11 22.25 6.11 -6.89
N VAL A 12 23.05 5.25 -6.25
CA VAL A 12 24.26 4.66 -6.85
C VAL A 12 23.90 3.72 -8.00
N LEU A 13 22.93 2.81 -7.80
CA LEU A 13 22.57 1.83 -8.81
C LEU A 13 21.69 2.40 -9.94
N ASN A 14 21.23 3.63 -9.84
CA ASN A 14 20.58 4.33 -10.95
C ASN A 14 21.50 4.47 -12.17
N GLU A 15 22.82 4.57 -11.96
CA GLU A 15 23.80 4.54 -13.06
C GLU A 15 23.77 3.18 -13.81
N LEU A 16 23.58 2.06 -13.09
CA LEU A 16 23.43 0.75 -13.71
C LEU A 16 22.16 0.67 -14.56
N ASP A 17 21.05 1.21 -14.03
CA ASP A 17 19.78 1.22 -14.76
C ASP A 17 19.94 1.98 -16.09
N HIS A 18 20.47 3.19 -16.05
CA HIS A 18 20.74 4.00 -17.25
C HIS A 18 21.71 3.34 -18.21
N TRP A 19 22.77 2.71 -17.69
CA TRP A 19 23.74 2.02 -18.54
C TRP A 19 23.10 0.83 -19.27
N VAL A 20 22.32 -0.02 -18.58
CA VAL A 20 21.64 -1.17 -19.21
C VAL A 20 20.56 -0.70 -20.19
N GLU A 21 19.77 0.30 -19.84
CA GLU A 21 18.74 0.86 -20.73
C GLU A 21 19.33 1.47 -21.99
N SER A 22 20.50 2.13 -21.89
CA SER A 22 21.19 2.71 -23.05
C SER A 22 21.68 1.67 -24.06
N GLN A 23 21.85 0.41 -23.65
CA GLN A 23 22.28 -0.68 -24.55
C GLN A 23 21.13 -1.14 -25.46
N TRP A 24 19.87 -0.91 -25.09
CA TRP A 24 18.71 -1.38 -25.84
C TRP A 24 17.52 -0.44 -25.79
N GLN A 25 16.90 -0.23 -24.63
CA GLN A 25 15.61 0.45 -24.51
C GLN A 25 15.67 1.92 -24.90
N ASN A 26 16.74 2.60 -24.53
CA ASN A 26 16.98 4.03 -24.78
C ASN A 26 18.15 4.25 -25.75
N HIS A 27 18.44 3.24 -26.61
CA HIS A 27 19.52 3.37 -27.59
C HIS A 27 19.13 4.38 -28.69
N PRO A 28 20.01 5.34 -29.07
CA PRO A 28 19.66 6.41 -30.04
C PRO A 28 19.17 5.91 -31.40
N VAL A 29 19.58 4.70 -31.80
CA VAL A 29 19.11 4.06 -33.03
C VAL A 29 17.60 3.80 -33.03
N ILE A 30 16.95 3.74 -31.88
CA ILE A 30 15.51 3.47 -31.79
C ILE A 30 14.69 4.56 -32.53
N GLU A 31 15.14 5.80 -32.50
CA GLU A 31 14.49 6.93 -33.15
C GLU A 31 14.47 6.76 -34.68
N LYS A 32 15.50 6.14 -35.25
CA LYS A 32 15.59 5.88 -36.70
C LYS A 32 14.51 4.89 -37.20
N TYR A 33 13.95 4.09 -36.30
CA TYR A 33 12.97 3.04 -36.61
C TYR A 33 11.57 3.31 -36.03
N SER A 34 11.38 4.39 -35.29
CA SER A 34 10.10 4.74 -34.66
C SER A 34 9.27 5.62 -35.57
N TYR A 35 8.66 5.02 -36.61
CA TYR A 35 7.88 5.78 -37.61
C TYR A 35 6.40 5.89 -37.31
N ARG A 36 5.89 5.25 -36.27
CA ARG A 36 4.46 5.20 -35.96
C ARG A 36 4.20 5.65 -34.54
N GLU A 37 3.17 6.45 -34.43
CA GLU A 37 2.63 6.88 -33.13
C GLU A 37 1.30 6.17 -32.91
N ASN A 38 0.96 5.95 -31.62
CA ASN A 38 -0.40 5.52 -31.25
C ASN A 38 -1.36 6.71 -31.28
N ALA A 39 -2.66 6.45 -31.04
CA ALA A 39 -3.68 7.49 -31.00
C ALA A 39 -3.43 8.60 -29.96
N ALA A 40 -2.50 8.40 -29.03
CA ALA A 40 -2.10 9.36 -28.00
C ALA A 40 -0.76 10.08 -28.31
N GLY A 41 -0.26 10.00 -29.56
CA GLY A 41 0.97 10.67 -29.98
C GLY A 41 2.27 10.03 -29.48
N CYS A 42 2.22 8.79 -28.97
CA CYS A 42 3.43 8.14 -28.45
C CYS A 42 4.04 7.16 -29.46
N PRO A 43 5.38 7.15 -29.60
CA PRO A 43 6.06 6.25 -30.53
C PRO A 43 5.80 4.77 -30.26
N ILE A 44 5.51 3.99 -31.30
CA ILE A 44 5.32 2.54 -31.19
C ILE A 44 6.65 1.83 -31.35
N HIS A 45 7.35 1.59 -30.25
CA HIS A 45 8.68 0.97 -30.24
C HIS A 45 8.73 -0.50 -30.70
N SER A 46 7.60 -1.19 -30.87
CA SER A 46 7.57 -2.59 -31.30
C SER A 46 8.20 -2.83 -32.67
N HIS A 47 8.03 -1.87 -33.58
CA HIS A 47 8.67 -1.91 -34.93
C HIS A 47 10.15 -1.62 -34.84
N ALA A 48 10.55 -0.64 -34.06
CA ALA A 48 11.94 -0.31 -33.79
C ALA A 48 12.68 -1.51 -33.20
N TYR A 49 12.15 -2.13 -32.16
CA TYR A 49 12.75 -3.33 -31.54
C TYR A 49 12.87 -4.50 -32.53
N ARG A 50 11.91 -4.67 -33.46
CA ARG A 50 12.01 -5.69 -34.50
C ARG A 50 13.17 -5.40 -35.45
N ALA A 51 13.35 -4.16 -35.88
CA ALA A 51 14.47 -3.76 -36.74
C ALA A 51 15.82 -3.85 -36.02
N MET A 52 15.88 -3.39 -34.78
CA MET A 52 17.10 -3.45 -33.95
C MET A 52 17.58 -4.89 -33.71
N ARG A 53 16.67 -5.88 -33.69
CA ARG A 53 17.03 -7.31 -33.55
C ARG A 53 17.87 -7.85 -34.71
N ASN A 54 17.84 -7.19 -35.87
CA ASN A 54 18.63 -7.51 -37.03
C ASN A 54 20.01 -6.81 -37.02
N THR A 55 20.30 -6.05 -35.97
CA THR A 55 21.58 -5.37 -35.75
C THR A 55 22.48 -6.16 -34.78
N ASN A 56 23.70 -5.67 -34.54
CA ASN A 56 24.59 -6.22 -33.52
C ASN A 56 24.23 -5.81 -32.07
N LEU A 57 23.17 -5.01 -31.87
CA LEU A 57 22.70 -4.60 -30.55
C LEU A 57 22.19 -5.80 -29.75
N LYS A 58 22.35 -5.74 -28.43
CA LYS A 58 21.97 -6.81 -27.51
C LYS A 58 20.68 -6.48 -26.84
N GLU A 59 19.62 -7.25 -27.16
CA GLU A 59 18.31 -7.09 -26.51
C GLU A 59 18.39 -7.46 -25.02
N MET A 60 18.23 -6.46 -24.15
CA MET A 60 18.23 -6.64 -22.70
C MET A 60 17.27 -5.67 -22.02
N TYR A 61 16.71 -6.12 -20.88
CA TYR A 61 15.78 -5.35 -20.07
C TYR A 61 16.13 -5.54 -18.60
N ILE A 62 16.26 -4.47 -17.83
CA ILE A 62 16.52 -4.52 -16.40
C ILE A 62 15.23 -4.34 -15.59
N VAL A 63 15.11 -5.12 -14.51
CA VAL A 63 14.13 -4.94 -13.45
C VAL A 63 14.87 -4.98 -12.13
N ARG A 64 14.87 -3.90 -11.38
CA ARG A 64 15.60 -3.74 -10.13
C ARG A 64 14.69 -3.33 -8.98
N TYR A 65 14.98 -3.87 -7.82
CA TYR A 65 14.42 -3.47 -6.54
C TYR A 65 15.55 -3.35 -5.51
N ALA A 66 15.93 -2.13 -5.17
CA ALA A 66 17.12 -1.81 -4.37
C ALA A 66 18.38 -2.43 -4.98
N ASP A 67 19.01 -3.35 -4.27
CA ASP A 67 20.22 -4.10 -4.69
C ASP A 67 19.91 -5.40 -5.46
N ASP A 68 18.67 -5.87 -5.42
CA ASP A 68 18.26 -7.09 -6.15
C ASP A 68 17.74 -6.73 -7.55
N PHE A 69 18.37 -7.26 -8.60
CA PHE A 69 17.98 -6.98 -9.98
C PHE A 69 17.96 -8.23 -10.85
N ARG A 70 17.22 -8.15 -11.95
CA ARG A 70 17.17 -9.17 -13.00
C ARG A 70 17.35 -8.50 -14.35
N ILE A 71 18.22 -9.07 -15.17
CA ILE A 71 18.40 -8.65 -16.57
C ILE A 71 17.86 -9.76 -17.46
N LEU A 72 16.85 -9.42 -18.25
CA LEU A 72 16.20 -10.34 -19.17
C LEU A 72 16.88 -10.26 -20.53
N CYS A 73 17.40 -11.38 -21.02
CA CYS A 73 18.04 -11.52 -22.30
C CYS A 73 17.29 -12.53 -23.17
N ARG A 74 17.47 -12.43 -24.49
CA ARG A 74 16.76 -13.30 -25.43
C ARG A 74 17.36 -14.70 -25.53
N THR A 75 18.68 -14.83 -25.44
CA THR A 75 19.38 -16.09 -25.54
C THR A 75 20.32 -16.32 -24.35
N LYS A 76 20.67 -17.60 -24.10
CA LYS A 76 21.62 -17.96 -23.04
C LYS A 76 23.00 -17.33 -23.28
N GLU A 77 23.43 -17.29 -24.54
CA GLU A 77 24.72 -16.71 -24.90
C GLU A 77 24.77 -15.21 -24.60
N GLN A 78 23.70 -14.46 -24.97
CA GLN A 78 23.60 -13.07 -24.62
C GLN A 78 23.59 -12.87 -23.09
N ALA A 79 22.84 -13.70 -22.35
CA ALA A 79 22.81 -13.63 -20.91
C ALA A 79 24.16 -13.83 -20.25
N ASN A 80 24.96 -14.80 -20.74
CA ASN A 80 26.33 -15.04 -20.26
C ASN A 80 27.25 -13.84 -20.56
N ARG A 81 27.18 -13.28 -21.76
CA ARG A 81 27.96 -12.08 -22.11
C ARG A 81 27.55 -10.87 -21.31
N THR A 82 26.23 -10.70 -21.09
CA THR A 82 25.70 -9.63 -20.26
C THR A 82 26.16 -9.77 -18.82
N LEU A 83 26.17 -11.00 -18.26
CA LEU A 83 26.66 -11.26 -16.91
C LEU A 83 28.11 -10.77 -16.76
N ILE A 84 29.00 -11.15 -17.69
CA ILE A 84 30.41 -10.71 -17.67
C ILE A 84 30.51 -9.19 -17.75
N ALA A 85 29.78 -8.56 -18.68
CA ALA A 85 29.81 -7.12 -18.89
C ALA A 85 29.29 -6.33 -17.67
N VAL A 86 28.18 -6.77 -17.09
CA VAL A 86 27.59 -6.14 -15.89
C VAL A 86 28.50 -6.30 -14.68
N THR A 87 29.05 -7.50 -14.47
CA THR A 87 30.00 -7.74 -13.35
C THR A 87 31.21 -6.82 -13.48
N LYS A 88 31.81 -6.77 -14.66
CA LYS A 88 32.96 -5.89 -14.94
C LYS A 88 32.59 -4.43 -14.72
N TRP A 89 31.47 -3.97 -15.22
CA TRP A 89 30.99 -2.60 -15.09
C TRP A 89 30.77 -2.21 -13.61
N LEU A 90 30.11 -3.07 -12.82
CA LEU A 90 29.89 -2.86 -11.39
C LEU A 90 31.21 -2.75 -10.62
N THR A 91 32.16 -3.64 -10.91
CA THR A 91 33.47 -3.65 -10.23
C THR A 91 34.33 -2.45 -10.63
N GLU A 92 34.41 -2.11 -11.91
CA GLU A 92 35.27 -1.05 -12.41
C GLU A 92 34.68 0.34 -12.18
N ARG A 93 33.37 0.52 -12.42
CA ARG A 93 32.70 1.82 -12.35
C ARG A 93 32.23 2.18 -10.95
N LEU A 94 31.51 1.26 -10.31
CA LEU A 94 30.90 1.52 -8.99
C LEU A 94 31.71 0.95 -7.82
N LYS A 95 32.79 0.19 -8.10
CA LYS A 95 33.60 -0.47 -7.06
C LYS A 95 32.76 -1.41 -6.18
N LEU A 96 31.73 -2.04 -6.77
CA LEU A 96 30.84 -2.98 -6.11
C LEU A 96 31.18 -4.42 -6.51
N GLU A 97 31.22 -5.31 -5.51
CA GLU A 97 31.42 -6.73 -5.73
C GLU A 97 30.06 -7.43 -5.91
N VAL A 98 30.02 -8.35 -6.87
CA VAL A 98 28.82 -9.17 -7.13
C VAL A 98 28.98 -10.49 -6.39
N SER A 99 27.95 -10.89 -5.62
CA SER A 99 27.96 -12.19 -4.91
C SER A 99 27.91 -13.34 -5.91
N PRO A 100 28.97 -14.17 -6.01
CA PRO A 100 29.00 -15.28 -6.96
C PRO A 100 27.93 -16.35 -6.69
N GLU A 101 27.59 -16.56 -5.40
CA GLU A 101 26.62 -17.57 -4.97
C GLU A 101 25.18 -17.22 -5.41
N LYS A 102 24.87 -15.93 -5.49
CA LYS A 102 23.50 -15.43 -5.82
C LYS A 102 23.37 -15.08 -7.30
N THR A 103 24.49 -14.91 -8.00
CA THR A 103 24.51 -14.45 -9.38
C THR A 103 24.61 -15.62 -10.34
N ARG A 104 23.59 -15.83 -11.15
CA ARG A 104 23.54 -16.93 -12.11
C ARG A 104 22.64 -16.62 -13.30
N VAL A 105 22.95 -17.25 -14.43
CA VAL A 105 22.08 -17.27 -15.61
C VAL A 105 21.07 -18.40 -15.47
N VAL A 106 19.78 -18.08 -15.62
CA VAL A 106 18.67 -19.02 -15.50
C VAL A 106 17.88 -19.07 -16.81
N ASP A 107 17.70 -20.25 -17.39
CA ASP A 107 16.74 -20.45 -18.48
C ASP A 107 15.32 -20.57 -17.91
N VAL A 108 14.56 -19.49 -17.98
CA VAL A 108 13.19 -19.40 -17.44
C VAL A 108 12.16 -20.29 -18.15
N ARG A 109 12.52 -20.91 -19.30
CA ARG A 109 11.70 -21.94 -19.96
C ARG A 109 11.83 -23.31 -19.30
N ARG A 110 12.96 -23.56 -18.66
CA ARG A 110 13.30 -24.85 -18.02
C ARG A 110 13.22 -24.79 -16.50
N SER A 111 13.62 -23.68 -15.90
CA SER A 111 13.77 -23.52 -14.46
C SER A 111 13.07 -22.27 -13.96
N TYR A 112 12.73 -22.25 -12.67
CA TYR A 112 12.20 -21.05 -12.02
C TYR A 112 13.33 -20.06 -11.70
N SER A 113 13.09 -18.79 -11.99
CA SER A 113 13.85 -17.66 -11.45
C SER A 113 13.11 -17.10 -10.24
N GLU A 114 13.80 -16.91 -9.12
CA GLU A 114 13.22 -16.32 -7.92
C GLU A 114 13.54 -14.83 -7.85
N PHE A 115 12.50 -14.01 -7.56
CA PHE A 115 12.62 -12.57 -7.38
C PHE A 115 11.54 -12.06 -6.44
N LEU A 116 11.93 -11.31 -5.42
CA LEU A 116 11.02 -10.69 -4.43
C LEU A 116 10.01 -11.68 -3.81
N GLY A 117 10.46 -12.88 -3.49
CA GLY A 117 9.60 -13.91 -2.90
C GLY A 117 8.67 -14.64 -3.87
N PHE A 118 8.74 -14.30 -5.16
CA PHE A 118 8.07 -15.03 -6.23
C PHE A 118 9.04 -15.95 -6.95
N LYS A 119 8.56 -17.07 -7.47
CA LYS A 119 9.25 -17.90 -8.46
C LYS A 119 8.50 -17.82 -9.79
N ILE A 120 9.23 -17.52 -10.85
CA ILE A 120 8.70 -17.18 -12.16
C ILE A 120 9.33 -18.08 -13.22
N ARG A 121 8.52 -18.62 -14.13
CA ARG A 121 8.99 -19.32 -15.34
C ARG A 121 8.06 -19.06 -16.52
N LEU A 122 8.52 -19.44 -17.71
CA LEU A 122 7.72 -19.44 -18.93
C LEU A 122 7.16 -20.86 -19.19
N ARG A 123 5.84 -20.95 -19.31
CA ARG A 123 5.15 -22.19 -19.68
C ARG A 123 4.62 -22.10 -21.10
N LYS A 124 4.83 -23.15 -21.88
CA LYS A 124 4.24 -23.26 -23.22
C LYS A 124 2.72 -23.46 -23.11
N LYS A 125 1.95 -22.61 -23.81
CA LYS A 125 0.47 -22.73 -23.94
C LYS A 125 0.11 -22.62 -25.41
N GLY A 126 -0.10 -23.76 -26.04
CA GLY A 126 -0.28 -23.82 -27.50
C GLY A 126 0.99 -23.32 -28.22
N LYS A 127 0.83 -22.35 -29.12
CA LYS A 127 1.93 -21.71 -29.88
C LYS A 127 2.66 -20.60 -29.12
N LYS A 128 2.19 -20.21 -27.92
CA LYS A 128 2.75 -19.07 -27.15
C LYS A 128 3.38 -19.55 -25.84
N HIS A 129 4.28 -18.73 -25.29
CA HIS A 129 4.76 -18.86 -23.92
C HIS A 129 3.99 -17.85 -23.05
N VAL A 130 3.59 -18.30 -21.87
CA VAL A 130 2.91 -17.48 -20.85
C VAL A 130 3.73 -17.50 -19.57
N VAL A 131 3.68 -16.42 -18.83
CA VAL A 131 4.32 -16.34 -17.52
C VAL A 131 3.52 -17.17 -16.54
N GLN A 132 4.22 -18.04 -15.82
CA GLN A 132 3.73 -18.78 -14.69
C GLN A 132 4.49 -18.34 -13.44
N SER A 133 3.78 -17.92 -12.40
CA SER A 133 4.38 -17.45 -11.16
C SER A 133 3.66 -17.98 -9.94
N HIS A 134 4.44 -18.29 -8.90
CA HIS A 134 4.03 -18.82 -7.60
C HIS A 134 4.74 -18.07 -6.48
N MET A 135 4.37 -18.33 -5.23
CA MET A 135 5.26 -18.06 -4.11
C MET A 135 6.56 -18.85 -4.26
N CYS A 136 7.72 -18.27 -3.91
CA CYS A 136 8.95 -19.04 -3.83
C CYS A 136 8.86 -20.08 -2.68
N ASP A 137 9.61 -21.18 -2.78
CA ASP A 137 9.46 -22.31 -1.86
C ASP A 137 9.76 -21.93 -0.40
N LYS A 138 10.73 -21.05 -0.18
CA LYS A 138 11.06 -20.53 1.14
C LYS A 138 9.90 -19.73 1.74
N ALA A 139 9.29 -18.83 0.96
CA ALA A 139 8.15 -18.04 1.40
C ALA A 139 6.92 -18.92 1.67
N TYR A 140 6.63 -19.88 0.79
CA TYR A 140 5.53 -20.84 0.95
C TYR A 140 5.64 -21.63 2.25
N LYS A 141 6.83 -22.18 2.55
CA LYS A 141 7.08 -22.95 3.79
C LYS A 141 6.91 -22.06 5.01
N ARG A 142 7.48 -20.85 4.99
CA ARG A 142 7.38 -19.87 6.08
C ARG A 142 5.92 -19.48 6.34
N VAL A 143 5.20 -19.04 5.32
CA VAL A 143 3.79 -18.62 5.42
C VAL A 143 2.92 -19.74 6.02
N LYS A 144 3.10 -20.97 5.54
CA LYS A 144 2.39 -22.13 6.08
C LYS A 144 2.70 -22.35 7.56
N ALA A 145 3.97 -22.30 7.94
CA ALA A 145 4.40 -22.51 9.33
C ALA A 145 3.87 -21.39 10.25
N ASP A 146 3.97 -20.14 9.83
CA ASP A 146 3.54 -18.97 10.61
C ASP A 146 2.02 -18.99 10.86
N LEU A 147 1.21 -19.29 9.84
CA LEU A 147 -0.24 -19.41 10.00
C LEU A 147 -0.64 -20.57 10.89
N VAL A 148 0.01 -21.74 10.75
CA VAL A 148 -0.22 -22.90 11.62
C VAL A 148 0.16 -22.60 13.07
N LYS A 149 1.28 -21.91 13.30
CA LYS A 149 1.70 -21.44 14.62
C LYS A 149 0.66 -20.49 15.22
N GLN A 150 0.16 -19.54 14.44
CA GLN A 150 -0.84 -18.57 14.89
C GLN A 150 -2.17 -19.21 15.25
N VAL A 151 -2.59 -20.29 14.58
CA VAL A 151 -3.74 -21.11 15.02
C VAL A 151 -3.53 -21.68 16.42
N GLY A 152 -2.29 -22.04 16.77
CA GLY A 152 -1.93 -22.46 18.13
C GLY A 152 -2.16 -21.35 19.15
N ASN A 153 -1.78 -20.11 18.81
CA ASN A 153 -1.98 -18.95 19.67
C ASN A 153 -3.47 -18.60 19.83
N ILE A 154 -4.31 -18.82 18.81
CA ILE A 154 -5.76 -18.65 18.94
C ILE A 154 -6.35 -19.68 19.95
N LYS A 155 -5.83 -20.91 19.96
CA LYS A 155 -6.28 -21.93 20.93
C LYS A 155 -5.86 -21.56 22.35
N PHE A 156 -4.62 -21.11 22.52
CA PHE A 156 -4.02 -20.72 23.80
C PHE A 156 -3.58 -19.25 23.69
N PRO A 157 -4.53 -18.30 23.84
CA PRO A 157 -4.23 -16.90 23.65
C PRO A 157 -3.28 -16.38 24.73
N ARG A 158 -2.39 -15.48 24.31
CA ARG A 158 -1.51 -14.77 25.24
C ARG A 158 -2.34 -13.84 26.11
N ALA A 159 -2.01 -13.73 27.40
CA ALA A 159 -2.74 -12.90 28.35
C ALA A 159 -2.88 -11.43 27.88
N CYS A 160 -1.84 -10.89 27.23
CA CYS A 160 -1.84 -9.50 26.75
C CYS A 160 -2.73 -9.23 25.53
N ARG A 161 -3.21 -10.27 24.80
CA ARG A 161 -3.99 -10.10 23.56
C ARG A 161 -5.40 -10.70 23.61
N GLY A 162 -5.60 -11.75 24.38
CA GLY A 162 -6.85 -12.49 24.38
C GLY A 162 -7.13 -13.19 23.04
N GLU A 163 -8.24 -13.91 22.96
CA GLU A 163 -8.66 -14.66 21.77
C GLU A 163 -8.91 -13.75 20.58
N SER A 164 -9.63 -12.65 20.76
CA SER A 164 -9.94 -11.70 19.70
C SER A 164 -8.67 -11.07 19.10
N GLY A 165 -7.71 -10.68 19.94
CA GLY A 165 -6.44 -10.13 19.48
C GLY A 165 -5.60 -11.11 18.69
N GLU A 166 -5.58 -12.39 19.04
CA GLU A 166 -4.87 -13.42 18.27
C GLU A 166 -5.56 -13.73 16.94
N VAL A 167 -6.90 -13.63 16.85
CA VAL A 167 -7.64 -13.74 15.60
C VAL A 167 -7.38 -12.52 14.70
N HIS A 168 -7.38 -11.32 15.25
CA HIS A 168 -7.03 -10.13 14.48
C HIS A 168 -5.62 -10.21 13.89
N LEU A 169 -4.66 -10.72 14.66
CA LEU A 169 -3.31 -10.96 14.14
C LEU A 169 -3.30 -11.99 13.00
N PHE A 170 -4.01 -13.14 13.18
CA PHE A 170 -4.16 -14.12 12.13
C PHE A 170 -4.76 -13.52 10.85
N ASN A 171 -5.84 -12.76 10.98
CA ASN A 171 -6.51 -12.11 9.87
C ASN A 171 -5.61 -11.08 9.17
N SER A 172 -4.84 -10.31 9.92
CA SER A 172 -3.84 -9.37 9.38
C SER A 172 -2.75 -10.09 8.59
N MET A 173 -2.27 -11.23 9.09
CA MET A 173 -1.31 -12.08 8.37
C MET A 173 -1.91 -12.59 7.05
N VAL A 174 -3.15 -13.12 7.08
CA VAL A 174 -3.84 -13.59 5.88
C VAL A 174 -4.01 -12.47 4.86
N MET A 175 -4.47 -11.31 5.29
CA MET A 175 -4.64 -10.15 4.41
C MET A 175 -3.31 -9.67 3.80
N GLY A 176 -2.26 -9.59 4.60
CA GLY A 176 -0.91 -9.21 4.14
C GLY A 176 -0.39 -10.17 3.08
N ILE A 177 -0.49 -11.48 3.31
CA ILE A 177 -0.09 -12.52 2.36
C ILE A 177 -0.89 -12.40 1.06
N GLN A 178 -2.22 -12.29 1.16
CA GLN A 178 -3.09 -12.16 0.01
C GLN A 178 -2.79 -10.88 -0.79
N ASN A 179 -2.58 -9.75 -0.13
CA ASN A 179 -2.28 -8.48 -0.80
C ASN A 179 -0.94 -8.52 -1.52
N TYR A 180 0.08 -9.13 -0.90
CA TYR A 180 1.41 -9.20 -1.49
C TYR A 180 1.46 -10.17 -2.69
N TYR A 181 0.92 -11.38 -2.52
CA TYR A 181 1.06 -12.43 -3.53
C TYR A 181 -0.07 -12.50 -4.57
N GLN A 182 -1.10 -11.63 -4.49
CA GLN A 182 -2.21 -11.63 -5.46
C GLN A 182 -1.78 -11.43 -6.93
N LEU A 183 -0.56 -10.97 -7.16
CA LEU A 183 -0.01 -10.78 -8.52
C LEU A 183 0.53 -12.08 -9.13
N ALA A 184 0.76 -13.13 -8.34
CA ALA A 184 1.21 -14.41 -8.87
C ALA A 184 0.08 -15.12 -9.62
N THR A 185 0.37 -15.62 -10.83
CA THR A 185 -0.64 -16.24 -11.72
C THR A 185 -1.31 -17.45 -11.09
N ASP A 186 -0.56 -18.26 -10.34
CA ASP A 186 -1.02 -19.50 -9.71
C ASP A 186 -1.19 -19.39 -8.18
N ILE A 187 -1.38 -18.16 -7.67
CA ILE A 187 -1.51 -17.91 -6.22
C ILE A 187 -2.68 -18.66 -5.59
N SER A 188 -3.76 -18.88 -6.35
CA SER A 188 -4.91 -19.63 -5.86
C SER A 188 -4.55 -21.09 -5.52
N LEU A 189 -3.64 -21.70 -6.28
CA LEU A 189 -3.15 -23.05 -5.99
C LEU A 189 -2.30 -23.07 -4.71
N ASP A 190 -1.36 -22.13 -4.59
CA ASP A 190 -0.49 -22.02 -3.43
C ASP A 190 -1.30 -21.78 -2.16
N CYS A 191 -2.20 -20.81 -2.18
CA CYS A 191 -3.06 -20.47 -1.05
C CYS A 191 -4.10 -21.57 -0.74
N ASN A 192 -4.58 -22.33 -1.73
CA ASN A 192 -5.42 -23.49 -1.47
C ASN A 192 -4.67 -24.58 -0.73
N ASN A 193 -3.44 -24.87 -1.11
CA ASN A 193 -2.63 -25.89 -0.43
C ASN A 193 -2.26 -25.48 0.99
N ILE A 194 -1.90 -24.21 1.21
CA ILE A 194 -1.69 -23.64 2.55
C ILE A 194 -2.99 -23.70 3.35
N GLY A 195 -4.11 -23.29 2.75
CA GLY A 195 -5.42 -23.27 3.38
C GLY A 195 -5.89 -24.66 3.83
N ARG A 196 -5.64 -25.71 3.05
CA ARG A 196 -5.93 -27.10 3.48
C ARG A 196 -5.18 -27.46 4.76
N ALA A 197 -3.89 -27.13 4.84
CA ALA A 197 -3.09 -27.40 6.03
C ALA A 197 -3.59 -26.60 7.26
N VAL A 198 -3.89 -25.31 7.06
CA VAL A 198 -4.42 -24.43 8.11
C VAL A 198 -5.81 -24.90 8.56
N ASP A 199 -6.71 -25.27 7.64
CA ASP A 199 -8.06 -25.77 7.94
C ASP A 199 -8.04 -27.06 8.76
N ILE A 200 -7.10 -27.98 8.47
CA ILE A 200 -6.90 -29.20 9.24
C ILE A 200 -6.53 -28.86 10.70
N VAL A 201 -5.56 -27.95 10.89
CA VAL A 201 -5.10 -27.55 12.21
C VAL A 201 -6.19 -26.79 12.97
N LEU A 202 -6.92 -25.89 12.31
CA LEU A 202 -8.07 -25.19 12.88
C LEU A 202 -9.13 -26.18 13.38
N LYS A 203 -9.50 -27.16 12.57
CA LYS A 203 -10.46 -28.18 12.95
C LYS A 203 -9.97 -29.03 14.13
N ASN A 204 -8.74 -29.50 14.07
CA ASN A 204 -8.19 -30.36 15.14
C ASN A 204 -8.05 -29.61 16.47
N ARG A 205 -7.67 -28.33 16.43
CA ARG A 205 -7.42 -27.56 17.66
C ARG A 205 -8.66 -26.84 18.23
N LEU A 206 -9.60 -26.40 17.37
CA LEU A 206 -10.72 -25.56 17.77
C LEU A 206 -12.09 -26.23 17.60
N LYS A 207 -12.21 -27.29 16.80
CA LYS A 207 -13.47 -28.01 16.61
C LYS A 207 -13.51 -29.37 17.33
N ALA A 208 -12.35 -29.97 17.62
CA ALA A 208 -12.26 -31.28 18.24
C ALA A 208 -12.71 -31.27 19.72
N GLY A 209 -13.41 -32.31 20.16
CA GLY A 209 -13.83 -32.51 21.54
C GLY A 209 -14.91 -31.53 22.03
N LYS A 210 -14.96 -31.29 23.33
CA LYS A 210 -15.95 -30.44 24.01
C LYS A 210 -15.86 -28.94 23.63
N SER A 211 -14.80 -28.50 22.95
CA SER A 211 -14.57 -27.08 22.76
C SER A 211 -15.43 -26.44 21.67
N HIS A 212 -15.81 -27.16 20.60
CA HIS A 212 -16.63 -26.68 19.46
C HIS A 212 -16.54 -25.18 19.17
N ARG A 213 -15.31 -24.65 19.21
CA ARG A 213 -15.06 -23.19 19.15
C ARG A 213 -15.24 -22.60 17.74
N LEU A 214 -15.27 -23.42 16.68
CA LEU A 214 -15.50 -22.97 15.30
C LEU A 214 -16.99 -23.09 14.94
N LYS A 215 -17.59 -21.97 14.56
CA LYS A 215 -18.97 -21.83 14.11
C LYS A 215 -19.04 -21.37 12.64
N LYS A 216 -20.21 -21.51 12.03
CA LYS A 216 -20.51 -20.94 10.69
C LYS A 216 -20.98 -19.50 10.77
N GLU A 217 -21.49 -19.09 11.91
CA GLU A 217 -22.10 -17.80 12.17
C GLU A 217 -21.35 -17.08 13.30
N GLY A 218 -21.32 -15.76 13.26
CA GLY A 218 -20.66 -14.91 14.25
C GLY A 218 -21.18 -13.49 14.17
N ARG A 219 -20.32 -12.49 14.42
CA ARG A 219 -20.71 -11.08 14.26
C ARG A 219 -20.93 -10.73 12.79
N ASP A 220 -21.68 -9.68 12.56
CA ASP A 220 -21.84 -9.11 11.23
C ASP A 220 -20.50 -8.66 10.64
N LEU A 221 -20.35 -8.90 9.35
CA LEU A 221 -19.16 -8.50 8.62
C LEU A 221 -19.24 -7.00 8.28
N THR A 222 -18.12 -6.31 8.36
CA THR A 222 -17.99 -4.95 7.85
C THR A 222 -18.13 -4.91 6.32
N LYS A 223 -18.40 -3.74 5.75
CA LYS A 223 -18.52 -3.57 4.29
C LYS A 223 -17.29 -4.11 3.52
N SER A 224 -16.10 -3.87 4.03
CA SER A 224 -14.84 -4.36 3.44
C SER A 224 -14.69 -5.88 3.56
N GLU A 225 -15.09 -6.47 4.68
CA GLU A 225 -15.09 -7.92 4.88
C GLU A 225 -16.11 -8.62 3.96
N ILE A 226 -17.30 -8.05 3.80
CA ILE A 226 -18.34 -8.54 2.87
C ILE A 226 -17.80 -8.53 1.43
N GLN A 227 -17.24 -7.41 1.01
CA GLN A 227 -16.66 -7.28 -0.31
C GLN A 227 -15.58 -8.33 -0.57
N ARG A 228 -14.72 -8.60 0.41
CA ARG A 228 -13.57 -9.49 0.27
C ARG A 228 -13.91 -10.95 0.50
N TYR A 229 -14.68 -11.28 1.54
CA TYR A 229 -14.91 -12.66 1.99
C TYR A 229 -16.38 -13.08 2.03
N GLY A 230 -17.35 -12.20 1.82
CA GLY A 230 -18.78 -12.47 1.99
C GLY A 230 -19.30 -13.63 1.17
N LYS A 231 -18.69 -13.92 0.00
CA LYS A 231 -19.05 -15.06 -0.85
C LYS A 231 -18.27 -16.35 -0.52
N SER A 232 -17.44 -16.36 0.54
CA SER A 232 -16.59 -17.50 0.88
C SER A 232 -17.31 -18.51 1.73
N LYS A 233 -17.50 -19.74 1.21
CA LYS A 233 -18.03 -20.87 1.99
C LYS A 233 -17.08 -21.40 3.07
N ARG A 234 -15.81 -20.92 3.08
CA ARG A 234 -14.78 -21.32 4.05
C ARG A 234 -14.61 -20.36 5.23
N LEU A 235 -15.33 -19.24 5.23
CA LEU A 235 -15.35 -18.34 6.37
C LEU A 235 -15.88 -19.07 7.60
N ARG A 236 -15.21 -18.92 8.74
CA ARG A 236 -15.59 -19.49 10.03
C ARG A 236 -15.48 -18.40 11.09
N TYR A 237 -16.12 -18.63 12.21
CA TYR A 237 -16.16 -17.69 13.34
C TYR A 237 -15.78 -18.45 14.62
N LEU A 238 -15.21 -17.73 15.55
CA LEU A 238 -15.00 -18.30 16.89
C LEU A 238 -16.28 -18.18 17.71
N ALA A 239 -16.56 -19.21 18.52
CA ALA A 239 -17.80 -19.27 19.28
C ALA A 239 -17.86 -18.20 20.37
N GLN A 240 -16.74 -17.90 21.02
CA GLN A 240 -16.68 -16.99 22.16
C GLN A 240 -16.60 -15.53 21.71
N SER A 241 -15.61 -15.18 20.90
CA SER A 241 -15.40 -13.80 20.42
C SER A 241 -16.29 -13.39 19.25
N LYS A 242 -16.98 -14.37 18.62
CA LYS A 242 -17.78 -14.19 17.38
C LYS A 242 -16.98 -13.60 16.21
N GLU A 243 -15.65 -13.49 16.33
CA GLU A 243 -14.77 -12.93 15.31
C GLU A 243 -14.62 -13.84 14.10
N PRO A 244 -14.63 -13.30 12.87
CA PRO A 244 -14.39 -14.06 11.65
C PRO A 244 -12.93 -14.48 11.53
N VAL A 245 -12.67 -15.71 11.09
CA VAL A 245 -11.36 -16.24 10.74
C VAL A 245 -11.24 -16.26 9.22
N TYR A 246 -10.36 -15.44 8.66
CA TYR A 246 -10.30 -15.25 7.21
C TYR A 246 -9.66 -16.44 6.50
N PRO A 247 -10.28 -16.93 5.43
CA PRO A 247 -9.76 -18.07 4.66
C PRO A 247 -8.63 -17.63 3.74
N ILE A 248 -7.40 -18.06 4.00
CA ILE A 248 -6.23 -17.77 3.14
C ILE A 248 -6.46 -18.24 1.70
N SER A 249 -7.21 -19.33 1.51
CA SER A 249 -7.51 -19.91 0.20
C SER A 249 -8.48 -19.09 -0.65
N TYR A 250 -9.15 -18.07 -0.07
CA TYR A 250 -10.08 -17.24 -0.80
C TYR A 250 -9.37 -16.04 -1.44
N ILE A 251 -8.62 -16.33 -2.50
CA ILE A 251 -7.83 -15.35 -3.25
C ILE A 251 -7.96 -15.62 -4.75
N ARG A 252 -7.93 -14.57 -5.55
CA ARG A 252 -7.83 -14.61 -7.01
C ARG A 252 -6.61 -13.83 -7.45
N CYS A 253 -5.98 -14.28 -8.52
CA CYS A 253 -4.92 -13.51 -9.17
C CYS A 253 -5.48 -12.16 -9.63
N LYS A 254 -4.83 -11.08 -9.22
CA LYS A 254 -5.08 -9.73 -9.73
C LYS A 254 -4.12 -9.50 -10.88
N LYS A 255 -4.62 -9.09 -12.04
CA LYS A 255 -3.73 -8.68 -13.12
C LYS A 255 -2.82 -7.56 -12.62
N PRO A 256 -1.49 -7.63 -12.85
CA PRO A 256 -0.64 -6.50 -12.59
C PRO A 256 -1.15 -5.30 -13.39
N MET A 257 -0.95 -4.11 -12.86
CA MET A 257 -1.20 -2.91 -13.67
C MET A 257 -0.30 -3.01 -14.89
N ASP A 258 -0.92 -3.07 -16.08
CA ASP A 258 -0.17 -2.90 -17.31
C ASP A 258 0.46 -1.50 -17.21
N LEU A 259 1.79 -1.43 -17.31
CA LEU A 259 2.48 -0.15 -17.46
C LEU A 259 1.90 0.50 -18.71
N LYS A 260 1.01 1.45 -18.50
CA LYS A 260 0.57 2.32 -19.60
C LYS A 260 1.84 3.04 -20.05
N ARG A 261 2.23 2.86 -21.28
CA ARG A 261 3.50 3.38 -21.83
C ARG A 261 3.67 4.88 -21.67
N ASN A 262 2.57 5.61 -21.45
CA ASN A 262 2.54 7.05 -21.25
C ASN A 262 2.67 7.45 -19.78
N VAL A 263 2.73 6.48 -18.85
CA VAL A 263 2.82 6.76 -17.43
C VAL A 263 4.28 6.76 -17.01
N CYS A 264 4.87 7.94 -16.95
CA CYS A 264 6.22 8.15 -16.47
C CYS A 264 6.20 8.61 -15.01
N ALA A 265 6.87 7.88 -14.11
CA ALA A 265 6.97 8.25 -12.69
C ALA A 265 7.65 9.61 -12.45
N TYR A 266 8.36 10.13 -13.43
CA TYR A 266 9.09 11.39 -13.34
C TYR A 266 8.28 12.61 -13.83
N THR A 267 7.11 12.40 -14.44
CA THR A 267 6.21 13.50 -14.84
C THR A 267 5.07 13.67 -13.84
N PRO A 268 4.55 14.90 -13.61
CA PRO A 268 3.40 15.11 -12.72
C PRO A 268 2.17 14.29 -13.15
N GLN A 269 1.88 14.25 -14.46
CA GLN A 269 0.76 13.49 -15.03
C GLN A 269 0.93 11.99 -14.79
N GLY A 270 2.13 11.45 -15.05
CA GLY A 270 2.41 10.03 -14.85
C GLY A 270 2.34 9.63 -13.38
N ARG A 271 2.82 10.47 -12.47
CA ARG A 271 2.67 10.24 -11.02
C ARG A 271 1.20 10.25 -10.60
N SER A 272 0.40 11.19 -11.09
CA SER A 272 -1.03 11.24 -10.83
C SER A 272 -1.72 9.95 -11.29
N GLU A 273 -1.42 9.43 -12.49
CA GLU A 273 -1.99 8.18 -12.98
C GLU A 273 -1.53 6.93 -12.19
N ILE A 274 -0.25 6.86 -11.81
CA ILE A 274 0.28 5.77 -10.97
C ILE A 274 -0.43 5.73 -9.62
N HIS A 275 -0.76 6.89 -9.08
CA HIS A 275 -1.31 7.03 -7.73
C HIS A 275 -2.81 7.24 -7.68
N ASN A 276 -3.53 7.21 -8.81
CA ASN A 276 -4.99 7.33 -8.86
C ASN A 276 -5.71 6.35 -7.92
N ASP A 277 -5.18 5.13 -7.80
CA ASP A 277 -5.75 4.12 -6.89
C ASP A 277 -5.52 4.43 -5.40
N LEU A 278 -4.62 5.35 -5.06
CA LEU A 278 -4.34 5.76 -3.67
C LEU A 278 -5.39 6.72 -3.13
N GLN A 279 -6.32 7.20 -3.97
CA GLN A 279 -7.37 8.18 -3.60
C GLN A 279 -6.83 9.42 -2.88
N MET A 280 -5.60 9.84 -3.24
CA MET A 280 -4.86 10.91 -2.59
C MET A 280 -4.26 11.84 -3.66
N ASP A 281 -4.34 13.14 -3.46
CA ASP A 281 -3.68 14.13 -4.32
C ASP A 281 -2.16 14.12 -4.11
N THR A 282 -1.46 13.52 -5.08
CA THR A 282 0.01 13.45 -5.06
C THR A 282 0.67 14.79 -5.37
N THR A 283 -0.02 15.69 -6.08
CA THR A 283 0.49 17.04 -6.35
C THR A 283 0.54 17.83 -5.05
N LEU A 284 -0.53 17.76 -4.27
CA LEU A 284 -0.61 18.39 -2.95
C LEU A 284 0.41 17.78 -1.97
N LEU A 285 0.62 16.45 -2.01
CA LEU A 285 1.67 15.79 -1.23
C LEU A 285 3.06 16.34 -1.57
N LEU A 286 3.38 16.50 -2.85
CA LEU A 286 4.67 17.05 -3.29
C LEU A 286 4.84 18.52 -2.87
N GLN A 287 3.77 19.31 -2.93
CA GLN A 287 3.78 20.67 -2.42
C GLN A 287 4.01 20.70 -0.91
N LEU A 288 3.34 19.79 -0.16
CA LEU A 288 3.53 19.64 1.27
C LEU A 288 4.97 19.24 1.63
N MET A 289 5.62 18.38 0.84
CA MET A 289 7.03 18.01 1.01
C MET A 289 7.98 19.20 0.79
N LYS A 290 7.66 20.07 -0.17
CA LYS A 290 8.46 21.28 -0.46
C LYS A 290 8.21 22.41 0.53
N ALA A 291 7.06 22.43 1.18
CA ALA A 291 6.71 23.43 2.18
C ALA A 291 7.52 23.23 3.46
N THR A 292 8.65 23.92 3.57
CA THR A 292 9.54 23.89 4.73
C THR A 292 9.02 24.80 5.84
N ALA A 293 8.98 24.29 7.07
CA ALA A 293 8.73 25.08 8.26
C ALA A 293 10.03 25.12 9.07
N TYR A 294 10.85 26.13 8.85
CA TYR A 294 12.21 26.27 9.44
C TYR A 294 12.24 26.21 10.97
N SER A 295 11.13 26.47 11.64
CA SER A 295 11.01 26.42 13.10
C SER A 295 10.59 25.06 13.66
N ARG A 296 10.43 24.02 12.82
CA ARG A 296 9.93 22.71 13.24
C ARG A 296 11.01 21.63 13.15
N SER A 297 10.88 20.61 14.00
CA SER A 297 11.81 19.48 13.99
C SER A 297 11.71 18.63 12.71
N ALA A 298 12.78 17.93 12.35
CA ALA A 298 12.76 16.99 11.24
C ALA A 298 11.70 15.89 11.46
N GLU A 299 11.54 15.38 12.68
CA GLU A 299 10.52 14.40 13.04
C GLU A 299 9.11 14.92 12.78
N TYR A 300 8.80 16.17 13.11
CA TYR A 300 7.51 16.79 12.80
C TYR A 300 7.27 16.86 11.29
N MET A 301 8.27 17.23 10.52
CA MET A 301 8.18 17.37 9.07
C MET A 301 7.92 16.02 8.40
N ASP A 302 8.64 14.97 8.80
CA ASP A 302 8.47 13.61 8.27
C ASP A 302 7.11 13.02 8.67
N ASN A 303 6.71 13.21 9.92
CA ASN A 303 5.43 12.72 10.42
C ASN A 303 4.24 13.41 9.75
N ARG A 304 4.35 14.70 9.39
CA ARG A 304 3.35 15.43 8.62
C ARG A 304 3.07 14.78 7.26
N ILE A 305 4.12 14.37 6.55
CA ILE A 305 4.03 13.69 5.27
C ILE A 305 3.41 12.30 5.42
N SER A 306 3.88 11.56 6.42
CA SER A 306 3.37 10.21 6.74
C SER A 306 1.90 10.23 7.12
N LEU A 307 1.46 11.24 7.90
CA LEU A 307 0.06 11.44 8.26
C LEU A 307 -0.81 11.81 7.06
N PHE A 308 -0.31 12.65 6.15
CA PHE A 308 -1.03 12.99 4.93
C PHE A 308 -1.35 11.74 4.10
N SER A 309 -0.37 10.87 3.95
CA SER A 309 -0.54 9.59 3.26
C SER A 309 -1.50 8.65 4.02
N ALA A 310 -1.34 8.50 5.33
CA ALA A 310 -2.18 7.64 6.17
C ALA A 310 -3.65 8.11 6.23
N GLN A 311 -3.87 9.43 6.21
CA GLN A 311 -5.20 10.05 6.19
C GLN A 311 -5.77 10.21 4.76
N GLN A 312 -5.03 9.74 3.73
CA GLN A 312 -5.42 9.86 2.31
C GLN A 312 -5.72 11.30 1.88
N GLY A 313 -4.93 12.26 2.36
CA GLY A 313 -5.14 13.67 2.06
C GLY A 313 -6.44 14.26 2.63
N LYS A 314 -6.98 13.69 3.71
CA LYS A 314 -8.26 14.11 4.33
C LYS A 314 -8.08 14.55 5.76
N CYS A 315 -8.90 15.52 6.17
CA CYS A 315 -8.99 15.96 7.55
C CYS A 315 -9.50 14.83 8.47
N ALA A 316 -8.82 14.57 9.56
CA ALA A 316 -9.17 13.49 10.49
C ALA A 316 -10.55 13.63 11.14
N VAL A 317 -11.04 14.86 11.31
CA VAL A 317 -12.33 15.16 11.93
C VAL A 317 -13.45 15.15 10.89
N THR A 318 -13.35 15.98 9.85
CA THR A 318 -14.43 16.17 8.87
C THR A 318 -14.45 15.13 7.78
N GLY A 319 -13.32 14.48 7.48
CA GLY A 319 -13.17 13.60 6.34
C GLY A 319 -13.12 14.31 4.98
N LYS A 320 -13.18 15.65 4.95
CA LYS A 320 -13.02 16.43 3.72
C LYS A 320 -11.58 16.38 3.24
N THR A 321 -11.37 16.35 1.94
CA THR A 321 -10.04 16.43 1.30
C THR A 321 -9.45 17.80 1.51
N PHE A 322 -8.13 17.87 1.69
CA PHE A 322 -7.40 19.13 1.68
C PHE A 322 -7.27 19.63 0.22
N GLU A 323 -7.48 20.91 0.00
CA GLU A 323 -7.40 21.52 -1.34
C GLU A 323 -6.06 22.25 -1.56
N SER A 324 -5.47 22.75 -0.48
CA SER A 324 -4.19 23.47 -0.51
C SER A 324 -3.30 23.11 0.68
N VAL A 325 -2.00 23.41 0.58
CA VAL A 325 -1.05 23.21 1.69
C VAL A 325 -1.39 24.12 2.88
N SER A 326 -1.97 25.29 2.65
CA SER A 326 -2.39 26.24 3.68
C SER A 326 -3.54 25.71 4.53
N ASP A 327 -4.37 24.80 4.00
CA ASP A 327 -5.47 24.20 4.72
C ASP A 327 -5.02 23.09 5.69
N ILE A 328 -3.79 22.61 5.52
CA ILE A 328 -3.26 21.45 6.27
C ILE A 328 -2.61 21.92 7.56
N HIS A 329 -3.31 21.75 8.67
CA HIS A 329 -2.76 21.98 9.99
C HIS A 329 -2.40 20.66 10.68
N CYS A 330 -1.12 20.52 11.02
CA CYS A 330 -0.63 19.38 11.80
C CYS A 330 -0.74 19.72 13.29
N HIS A 331 -1.79 19.19 13.91
CA HIS A 331 -2.15 19.45 15.29
C HIS A 331 -1.49 18.43 16.23
N HIS A 332 -0.95 18.91 17.36
CA HIS A 332 -0.50 18.07 18.47
C HIS A 332 -1.70 17.70 19.34
N LYS A 333 -2.07 16.43 19.40
CA LYS A 333 -3.17 15.95 20.26
C LYS A 333 -2.96 16.37 21.70
N ARG A 334 -1.75 16.14 22.24
CA ARG A 334 -1.27 16.75 23.47
C ARG A 334 -0.35 17.91 23.12
N PRO A 335 -0.70 19.14 23.47
CA PRO A 335 0.09 20.33 23.15
C PRO A 335 1.54 20.27 23.66
N LYS A 336 2.45 20.95 22.98
CA LYS A 336 3.84 21.06 23.44
C LYS A 336 3.97 21.72 24.81
N SER A 337 3.11 22.69 25.10
CA SER A 337 3.02 23.35 26.42
C SER A 337 2.68 22.37 27.55
N LEU A 338 2.02 21.26 27.24
CA LEU A 338 1.67 20.19 28.17
C LEU A 338 2.62 18.97 28.06
N GLY A 339 3.81 19.15 27.46
CA GLY A 339 4.80 18.09 27.29
C GLY A 339 4.56 17.14 26.13
N GLY A 340 3.72 17.53 25.17
CA GLY A 340 3.53 16.77 23.93
C GLY A 340 4.76 16.79 23.03
N THR A 341 5.07 15.65 22.40
CA THR A 341 6.22 15.48 21.48
C THR A 341 5.77 15.50 20.02
N ASP A 342 6.74 15.60 19.11
CA ASP A 342 6.52 15.54 17.65
C ASP A 342 6.32 14.10 17.12
N CYS A 343 6.20 13.10 18.00
CA CYS A 343 6.02 11.71 17.59
C CYS A 343 4.72 11.50 16.77
N TYR A 344 4.75 10.55 15.84
CA TYR A 344 3.65 10.23 14.94
C TYR A 344 2.30 10.03 15.65
N GLY A 345 2.30 9.34 16.79
CA GLY A 345 1.09 9.05 17.58
C GLY A 345 0.43 10.29 18.18
N ASN A 346 1.21 11.35 18.44
CA ASN A 346 0.74 12.60 19.02
C ASN A 346 0.28 13.64 17.97
N LEU A 347 0.54 13.40 16.70
CA LEU A 347 0.19 14.31 15.61
C LEU A 347 -1.06 13.86 14.86
N VAL A 348 -1.78 14.81 14.27
CA VAL A 348 -2.94 14.57 13.39
C VAL A 348 -3.13 15.74 12.45
N LEU A 349 -3.51 15.47 11.19
CA LEU A 349 -3.80 16.52 10.21
C LEU A 349 -5.28 16.88 10.23
N VAL A 350 -5.55 18.16 10.37
CA VAL A 350 -6.89 18.74 10.39
C VAL A 350 -6.96 20.00 9.52
N LEU A 351 -8.15 20.39 9.08
CA LEU A 351 -8.37 21.66 8.41
C LEU A 351 -8.13 22.84 9.36
N ALA A 352 -7.68 23.98 8.86
CA ALA A 352 -7.45 25.20 9.62
C ALA A 352 -8.64 25.57 10.53
N PRO A 353 -9.90 25.62 10.05
CA PRO A 353 -11.05 25.95 10.89
C PRO A 353 -11.30 24.90 11.99
N VAL A 354 -10.97 23.63 11.74
CA VAL A 354 -11.06 22.56 12.75
C VAL A 354 -9.98 22.74 13.82
N HIS A 355 -8.75 23.09 13.41
CA HIS A 355 -7.64 23.37 14.32
C HIS A 355 -7.97 24.52 15.27
N GLU A 356 -8.53 25.62 14.74
CA GLU A 356 -8.99 26.75 15.54
C GLU A 356 -10.09 26.33 16.51
N LEU A 357 -11.04 25.50 16.08
CA LEU A 357 -12.14 25.01 16.89
C LEU A 357 -11.67 24.08 18.03
N ILE A 358 -10.57 23.35 17.84
CA ILE A 358 -9.97 22.53 18.91
C ILE A 358 -9.53 23.43 20.08
N HIS A 359 -8.99 24.60 19.81
CA HIS A 359 -8.45 25.50 20.81
C HIS A 359 -9.42 26.63 21.26
N ALA A 360 -10.55 26.80 20.58
CA ALA A 360 -11.52 27.87 20.89
C ALA A 360 -12.15 27.65 22.29
N THR A 361 -12.13 28.71 23.08
CA THR A 361 -12.77 28.76 24.42
C THR A 361 -13.95 29.72 24.44
N ASN A 362 -14.03 30.70 23.53
CA ASN A 362 -15.10 31.66 23.43
C ASN A 362 -16.32 31.06 22.74
N LYS A 363 -17.51 31.15 23.37
CA LYS A 363 -18.76 30.57 22.85
C LYS A 363 -19.13 31.11 21.48
N SER A 364 -19.08 32.43 21.25
CA SER A 364 -19.44 33.04 19.96
C SER A 364 -18.52 32.58 18.79
N ALA A 365 -17.23 32.37 19.07
CA ALA A 365 -16.27 31.83 18.11
C ALA A 365 -16.53 30.36 17.81
N ILE A 366 -16.95 29.58 18.82
CA ILE A 366 -17.31 28.16 18.67
C ILE A 366 -18.55 28.04 17.78
N ASP A 367 -19.62 28.79 18.09
CA ASP A 367 -20.89 28.72 17.37
C ASP A 367 -20.78 29.13 15.92
N SER A 368 -20.05 30.23 15.66
CA SER A 368 -19.75 30.68 14.29
C SER A 368 -19.04 29.63 13.44
N ARG A 369 -18.02 28.96 14.02
CA ARG A 369 -17.24 27.93 13.30
C ARG A 369 -18.01 26.62 13.14
N LEU A 370 -18.82 26.22 14.13
CA LEU A 370 -19.67 25.04 14.03
C LEU A 370 -20.72 25.22 12.94
N SER A 371 -21.35 26.38 12.86
CA SER A 371 -22.33 26.72 11.82
C SER A 371 -21.71 26.66 10.42
N ALA A 372 -20.46 27.11 10.25
CA ALA A 372 -19.71 27.04 9.00
C ALA A 372 -19.30 25.60 8.62
N LEU A 373 -18.86 24.79 9.59
CA LEU A 373 -18.36 23.43 9.33
C LEU A 373 -19.48 22.39 9.20
N LYS A 374 -20.67 22.62 9.80
CA LYS A 374 -21.83 21.72 9.80
C LYS A 374 -21.45 20.28 10.16
N LEU A 375 -20.79 20.11 11.30
CA LEU A 375 -20.29 18.81 11.75
C LEU A 375 -21.46 17.89 12.16
N ASN A 376 -21.39 16.63 11.72
CA ASN A 376 -22.31 15.61 12.20
C ASN A 376 -21.88 15.09 13.60
N ARG A 377 -22.77 14.31 14.27
CA ARG A 377 -22.52 13.77 15.60
C ARG A 377 -21.20 12.98 15.72
N GLN A 378 -20.82 12.21 14.70
CA GLN A 378 -19.57 11.45 14.71
C GLN A 378 -18.33 12.34 14.56
N GLN A 379 -18.43 13.38 13.73
CA GLN A 379 -17.36 14.36 13.53
C GLN A 379 -17.18 15.22 14.80
N LEU A 380 -18.27 15.62 15.44
CA LEU A 380 -18.24 16.33 16.72
C LEU A 380 -17.60 15.47 17.82
N ALA A 381 -17.93 14.19 17.90
CA ALA A 381 -17.29 13.27 18.84
C ALA A 381 -15.77 13.15 18.60
N LYS A 382 -15.31 13.15 17.33
CA LYS A 382 -13.87 13.17 17.01
C LYS A 382 -13.21 14.48 17.41
N LEU A 383 -13.88 15.61 17.17
CA LEU A 383 -13.40 16.93 17.58
C LEU A 383 -13.25 16.99 19.11
N ASN A 384 -14.27 16.56 19.86
CA ASN A 384 -14.28 16.56 21.32
C ASN A 384 -13.15 15.69 21.92
N ARG A 385 -12.81 14.57 21.28
CA ARG A 385 -11.63 13.78 21.69
C ARG A 385 -10.34 14.58 21.59
N LEU A 386 -10.18 15.38 20.52
CA LEU A 386 -8.99 16.22 20.35
C LEU A 386 -8.98 17.38 21.34
N ARG A 387 -10.14 17.99 21.63
CA ARG A 387 -10.29 19.03 22.65
C ARG A 387 -9.90 18.52 24.04
N ILE A 388 -10.42 17.35 24.43
CA ILE A 388 -10.09 16.71 25.71
C ILE A 388 -8.59 16.41 25.80
N SER A 389 -7.98 15.90 24.71
CA SER A 389 -6.54 15.62 24.67
C SER A 389 -5.69 16.90 24.78
N ALA A 390 -6.24 18.04 24.38
CA ALA A 390 -5.64 19.38 24.50
C ALA A 390 -6.03 20.11 25.81
N GLU A 391 -6.69 19.42 26.75
CA GLU A 391 -7.21 19.97 28.02
C GLU A 391 -8.23 21.11 27.82
N VAL A 392 -8.96 21.10 26.72
CA VAL A 392 -10.03 22.04 26.40
C VAL A 392 -11.39 21.38 26.64
N LYS A 393 -12.35 22.11 27.22
CA LYS A 393 -13.72 21.58 27.48
C LYS A 393 -14.37 21.07 26.20
N PRO A 394 -15.00 19.87 26.23
CA PRO A 394 -15.78 19.38 25.10
C PRO A 394 -16.95 20.31 24.80
N ILE A 395 -17.44 20.29 23.57
CA ILE A 395 -18.62 21.02 23.13
C ILE A 395 -19.84 20.10 23.30
N ASP A 396 -20.85 20.52 24.03
CA ASP A 396 -22.03 19.71 24.35
C ASP A 396 -22.91 19.51 23.10
N SER A 397 -23.31 18.27 22.87
CA SER A 397 -24.12 17.89 21.70
C SER A 397 -25.60 18.30 21.83
N GLU A 398 -26.09 18.55 23.03
CA GLU A 398 -27.48 18.92 23.28
C GLU A 398 -27.76 20.39 22.95
N GLU A 399 -26.84 21.30 23.23
CA GLU A 399 -26.98 22.71 22.84
C GLU A 399 -27.06 22.89 21.31
N ILE A 400 -26.34 22.08 20.56
CA ILE A 400 -26.31 22.15 19.08
C ILE A 400 -27.59 21.61 18.45
N ALA A 401 -28.22 20.59 19.02
CA ALA A 401 -29.48 20.03 18.54
C ALA A 401 -30.67 21.03 18.74
N LEU A 402 -30.63 21.85 19.77
CA LEU A 402 -31.61 22.89 20.02
C LEU A 402 -31.50 24.08 19.05
N GLU A 403 -30.26 24.50 18.71
CA GLU A 403 -30.03 25.60 17.77
C GLU A 403 -30.31 25.25 16.31
N LEU A 404 -30.00 24.02 15.88
CA LEU A 404 -30.34 23.53 14.52
C LEU A 404 -31.86 23.39 14.32
N ASN A 405 -32.61 23.08 15.38
CA ASN A 405 -34.06 23.02 15.34
C ASN A 405 -34.73 24.41 15.37
N SER A 406 -34.13 25.39 16.04
CA SER A 406 -34.64 26.77 16.07
C SER A 406 -34.45 27.49 14.73
N HIS A 407 -33.32 27.25 14.02
CA HIS A 407 -33.08 27.80 12.68
C HIS A 407 -33.94 27.15 11.60
N ASN A 408 -34.27 25.86 11.70
CA ASN A 408 -35.21 25.18 10.80
C ASN A 408 -36.67 25.54 11.07
N GLY A 409 -36.99 26.03 12.27
CA GLY A 409 -38.31 26.58 12.61
C GLY A 409 -38.60 27.93 11.95
N MET A 410 -37.62 28.83 11.95
CA MET A 410 -37.77 30.18 11.34
C MET A 410 -37.86 30.14 9.80
N THR A 411 -37.26 29.18 9.13
CA THR A 411 -37.38 29.05 7.66
C THR A 411 -38.67 28.40 7.18
N LYS A 412 -39.45 27.78 8.07
CA LYS A 412 -40.78 27.25 7.73
C LYS A 412 -41.90 28.25 7.90
N GLU A 413 -41.74 29.28 8.72
CA GLU A 413 -42.77 30.32 8.88
C GLU A 413 -42.75 31.38 7.76
N ILE A 414 -41.63 31.63 7.14
CA ILE A 414 -41.51 32.59 6.00
C ILE A 414 -42.05 32.02 4.67
N LYS A 415 -42.32 30.70 4.57
CA LYS A 415 -42.97 30.09 3.40
C LYS A 415 -44.47 29.88 3.50
N LYS A 416 -45.11 30.37 4.55
CA LYS A 416 -46.60 30.34 4.72
C LYS A 416 -47.28 31.69 4.55
N THR A 417 -46.53 32.75 4.18
CA THR A 417 -47.08 34.08 3.97
C THR A 417 -46.49 34.74 2.71
N VAL A 418 -46.60 34.05 1.57
CA VAL A 418 -46.64 34.67 0.24
C VAL A 418 -47.46 33.75 -0.67
#